data_0c33418e726f325923d2555caadfc332
#
_entry.id   0c33418e726f325923d2555caadfc332
#
_cell.length_a   1.000
_cell.length_b   1.000
_cell.length_c   1.000
_cell.angle_alpha   90.00
_cell.angle_beta   90.00
_cell.angle_gamma   90.00
#
_symmetry.space_group_name_H-M   'P 1'
#
loop_
_entity.id
_entity.type
_entity.pdbx_description
1 polymer ?
#
loop_
_entity_poly.entity_id
_entity_poly.type
_entity_poly.pdbx_seq_one_letter_code
_entity_poly.pdbx_strand_id
1 'polypeptide(L)'
;MAKSTKTRGKRRVVVRPLRKSDIAEVRRVHKGAYPQLESWTRQQFASQLDLFPEGQICVEIDGRVVATSSSLIVNIHDLSDSHSYQDVCEGGMIRTHDPDGDTLYGIDIAVDPEFRGQRFARRIYDARKELAKSLNLRGIVFGGRMPRYGQYAHEMSPQEYLAKALRKEIRDPVIAAQIANGFVAREVIENYLPSDKESSGHAVLMEWRNPSFVPPDPRRRTATSMRVAAVQYRMRTIDSFDEFATQCEFFIDSAADYRVDFLLFPELLTTQLLALVPDSSPAQSARALDQFTERYLSFFHTMAIQY
;
A
#
# COMPACT_ATOMS: atom_id res chain seq x y z
N MET A 1 -23.81 -40.25 43.82
CA MET A 1 -22.89 -39.93 42.69
C MET A 1 -23.03 -38.46 42.33
N ALA A 2 -22.11 -37.63 42.78
CA ALA A 2 -22.12 -36.19 42.54
C ALA A 2 -21.55 -35.91 41.13
N LYS A 3 -22.34 -35.30 40.25
CA LYS A 3 -21.90 -34.81 38.95
C LYS A 3 -20.97 -33.59 39.17
N SER A 4 -19.67 -33.79 38.97
CA SER A 4 -18.67 -32.71 38.93
C SER A 4 -18.98 -31.78 37.74
N THR A 5 -19.53 -30.62 38.00
CA THR A 5 -19.63 -29.50 37.08
C THR A 5 -18.23 -28.91 36.93
N LYS A 6 -17.47 -29.34 35.89
CA LYS A 6 -16.26 -28.64 35.48
C LYS A 6 -16.63 -27.22 35.05
N THR A 7 -16.34 -26.26 35.90
CA THR A 7 -16.34 -24.82 35.54
C THR A 7 -15.39 -24.63 34.36
N ARG A 8 -15.92 -24.36 33.17
CA ARG A 8 -15.16 -23.97 32.01
C ARG A 8 -14.48 -22.64 32.32
N GLY A 9 -13.21 -22.67 32.68
CA GLY A 9 -12.41 -21.47 32.85
C GLY A 9 -12.58 -20.55 31.62
N LYS A 10 -12.66 -19.26 31.87
CA LYS A 10 -12.85 -18.26 30.83
C LYS A 10 -11.64 -18.32 29.87
N ARG A 11 -11.82 -18.83 28.63
CA ARG A 11 -10.76 -18.90 27.64
C ARG A 11 -10.17 -17.50 27.40
N ARG A 12 -8.87 -17.37 27.52
CA ARG A 12 -8.18 -16.11 27.24
C ARG A 12 -8.01 -15.96 25.72
N VAL A 13 -8.73 -15.00 25.13
CA VAL A 13 -8.64 -14.66 23.72
C VAL A 13 -7.85 -13.37 23.58
N VAL A 14 -6.78 -13.39 22.79
CA VAL A 14 -5.91 -12.24 22.54
C VAL A 14 -5.80 -12.02 21.05
N VAL A 15 -5.90 -10.75 20.62
CA VAL A 15 -5.54 -10.32 19.27
C VAL A 15 -4.20 -9.61 19.38
N ARG A 16 -3.22 -10.04 18.61
CA ARG A 16 -1.86 -9.50 18.66
C ARG A 16 -1.15 -9.56 17.30
N PRO A 17 -0.08 -8.78 17.10
CA PRO A 17 0.83 -9.00 15.98
C PRO A 17 1.45 -10.40 16.02
N LEU A 18 1.73 -10.94 14.84
CA LEU A 18 2.47 -12.19 14.67
C LEU A 18 3.93 -12.03 15.06
N ARG A 19 4.56 -13.13 15.49
CA ARG A 19 5.98 -13.21 15.85
C ARG A 19 6.68 -14.22 14.94
N LYS A 20 7.99 -14.11 14.78
CA LYS A 20 8.78 -15.07 13.98
C LYS A 20 8.62 -16.52 14.46
N SER A 21 8.34 -16.74 15.75
CA SER A 21 8.04 -18.07 16.31
C SER A 21 6.70 -18.66 15.87
N ASP A 22 5.76 -17.86 15.39
CA ASP A 22 4.41 -18.32 15.07
C ASP A 22 4.29 -19.01 13.71
N ILE A 23 5.36 -19.06 12.90
CA ILE A 23 5.31 -19.57 11.52
C ILE A 23 4.71 -20.98 11.39
N ALA A 24 4.99 -21.87 12.33
CA ALA A 24 4.46 -23.23 12.32
C ALA A 24 2.95 -23.23 12.49
N GLU A 25 2.44 -22.40 13.42
CA GLU A 25 1.01 -22.24 13.68
C GLU A 25 0.30 -21.52 12.52
N VAL A 26 0.91 -20.48 11.94
CA VAL A 26 0.39 -19.79 10.75
C VAL A 26 0.19 -20.79 9.61
N ARG A 27 1.20 -21.60 9.30
CA ARG A 27 1.10 -22.61 8.24
C ARG A 27 0.05 -23.67 8.54
N ARG A 28 -0.09 -24.08 9.79
CA ARG A 28 -1.14 -25.02 10.23
C ARG A 28 -2.53 -24.44 9.98
N VAL A 29 -2.76 -23.19 10.39
CA VAL A 29 -4.02 -22.49 10.21
C VAL A 29 -4.34 -22.31 8.72
N HIS A 30 -3.37 -21.87 7.91
CA HIS A 30 -3.53 -21.71 6.46
C HIS A 30 -3.87 -23.02 5.76
N LYS A 31 -3.13 -24.10 6.03
CA LYS A 31 -3.38 -25.41 5.44
C LYS A 31 -4.77 -25.94 5.79
N GLY A 32 -5.24 -25.68 7.00
CA GLY A 32 -6.59 -26.04 7.42
C GLY A 32 -7.67 -25.17 6.77
N ALA A 33 -7.42 -23.87 6.64
CA ALA A 33 -8.39 -22.93 6.08
C ALA A 33 -8.52 -23.04 4.56
N TYR A 34 -7.42 -23.28 3.87
CA TYR A 34 -7.28 -23.26 2.42
C TYR A 34 -6.49 -24.49 1.92
N PRO A 35 -7.05 -25.70 2.02
CA PRO A 35 -6.33 -26.94 1.68
C PRO A 35 -5.92 -27.02 0.21
N GLN A 36 -6.57 -26.27 -0.69
CA GLN A 36 -6.29 -26.20 -2.11
C GLN A 36 -5.25 -25.15 -2.50
N LEU A 37 -4.91 -24.21 -1.58
CA LEU A 37 -3.94 -23.16 -1.82
C LEU A 37 -2.63 -23.46 -1.09
N GLU A 38 -1.54 -22.96 -1.63
CA GLU A 38 -0.24 -23.07 -0.98
C GLU A 38 -0.20 -22.21 0.30
N SER A 39 0.35 -22.79 1.36
CA SER A 39 0.59 -22.05 2.60
C SER A 39 1.84 -21.17 2.48
N TRP A 40 1.89 -20.09 3.24
CA TRP A 40 3.06 -19.22 3.32
C TRP A 40 4.35 -20.00 3.55
N THR A 41 5.39 -19.69 2.76
CA THR A 41 6.75 -20.16 3.00
C THR A 41 7.37 -19.40 4.18
N ARG A 42 8.47 -19.93 4.73
CA ARG A 42 9.23 -19.21 5.77
C ARG A 42 9.77 -17.87 5.27
N GLN A 43 10.15 -17.80 3.99
CA GLN A 43 10.71 -16.61 3.38
C GLN A 43 9.63 -15.51 3.21
N GLN A 44 8.44 -15.84 2.71
CA GLN A 44 7.31 -14.92 2.62
C GLN A 44 6.93 -14.38 4.00
N PHE A 45 6.80 -15.27 5.00
CA PHE A 45 6.44 -14.88 6.36
C PHE A 45 7.51 -13.96 6.99
N ALA A 46 8.80 -14.25 6.77
CA ALA A 46 9.88 -13.37 7.25
C ALA A 46 9.79 -11.98 6.59
N SER A 47 9.61 -11.95 5.27
CA SER A 47 9.45 -10.69 4.53
C SER A 47 8.27 -9.85 5.05
N GLN A 48 7.13 -10.48 5.30
CA GLN A 48 5.96 -9.81 5.85
C GLN A 48 6.22 -9.19 7.24
N LEU A 49 6.92 -9.93 8.12
CA LEU A 49 7.26 -9.44 9.45
C LEU A 49 8.38 -8.39 9.46
N ASP A 50 9.28 -8.44 8.48
CA ASP A 50 10.36 -7.46 8.38
C ASP A 50 9.89 -6.15 7.74
N LEU A 51 8.93 -6.19 6.80
CA LEU A 51 8.44 -5.01 6.08
C LEU A 51 7.28 -4.31 6.80
N PHE A 52 6.30 -5.06 7.32
CA PHE A 52 5.13 -4.49 7.98
C PHE A 52 4.60 -5.40 9.09
N PRO A 53 5.30 -5.50 10.25
CA PRO A 53 4.93 -6.39 11.34
C PRO A 53 3.55 -6.09 11.95
N GLU A 54 3.13 -4.82 12.00
CA GLU A 54 1.84 -4.41 12.56
C GLU A 54 0.64 -4.89 11.71
N GLY A 55 0.85 -5.07 10.41
CA GLY A 55 -0.16 -5.59 9.48
C GLY A 55 -0.33 -7.10 9.55
N GLN A 56 0.54 -7.81 10.26
CA GLN A 56 0.53 -9.26 10.42
C GLN A 56 -0.10 -9.61 11.76
N ILE A 57 -1.38 -10.01 11.78
CA ILE A 57 -2.20 -10.12 12.99
C ILE A 57 -2.62 -11.57 13.21
N CYS A 58 -2.71 -12.01 14.46
CA CYS A 58 -3.33 -13.27 14.83
C CYS A 58 -4.35 -13.13 15.96
N VAL A 59 -5.21 -14.13 16.04
CA VAL A 59 -6.03 -14.41 17.23
C VAL A 59 -5.45 -15.64 17.92
N GLU A 60 -5.12 -15.49 19.18
CA GLU A 60 -4.60 -16.54 20.05
C GLU A 60 -5.63 -16.89 21.12
N ILE A 61 -5.80 -18.19 21.39
CA ILE A 61 -6.60 -18.72 22.48
C ILE A 61 -5.72 -19.63 23.34
N ASP A 62 -5.54 -19.27 24.60
CA ASP A 62 -4.77 -20.06 25.56
C ASP A 62 -3.37 -20.48 25.02
N GLY A 63 -2.70 -19.59 24.29
CA GLY A 63 -1.37 -19.82 23.69
C GLY A 63 -1.37 -20.45 22.28
N ARG A 64 -2.53 -20.88 21.75
CA ARG A 64 -2.65 -21.44 20.39
C ARG A 64 -3.17 -20.40 19.41
N VAL A 65 -2.49 -20.19 18.30
CA VAL A 65 -2.96 -19.35 17.18
C VAL A 65 -4.10 -20.05 16.45
N VAL A 66 -5.26 -19.40 16.37
CA VAL A 66 -6.50 -19.97 15.77
C VAL A 66 -6.98 -19.19 14.54
N ALA A 67 -6.49 -17.98 14.34
CA ALA A 67 -6.76 -17.22 13.14
C ALA A 67 -5.57 -16.30 12.83
N THR A 68 -5.33 -16.03 11.56
CA THR A 68 -4.25 -15.19 11.08
C THR A 68 -4.73 -14.26 9.98
N SER A 69 -3.98 -13.21 9.76
CA SER A 69 -4.24 -12.21 8.74
C SER A 69 -2.97 -11.50 8.35
N SER A 70 -2.79 -11.27 7.06
CA SER A 70 -1.69 -10.47 6.50
C SER A 70 -2.24 -9.26 5.75
N SER A 71 -1.52 -8.16 5.83
CA SER A 71 -1.85 -6.90 5.17
C SER A 71 -0.58 -6.16 4.77
N LEU A 72 -0.73 -5.21 3.85
CA LEU A 72 0.30 -4.23 3.51
C LEU A 72 -0.38 -2.86 3.33
N ILE A 73 0.40 -1.80 3.27
CA ILE A 73 -0.07 -0.48 2.90
C ILE A 73 0.25 -0.27 1.42
N VAL A 74 -0.66 0.35 0.70
CA VAL A 74 -0.53 0.71 -0.71
C VAL A 74 -1.07 2.12 -0.95
N ASN A 75 -0.67 2.74 -2.03
CA ASN A 75 -1.37 3.90 -2.55
C ASN A 75 -2.50 3.41 -3.44
N ILE A 76 -3.75 3.73 -3.09
CA ILE A 76 -4.93 3.24 -3.83
C ILE A 76 -4.92 3.68 -5.31
N HIS A 77 -4.34 4.83 -5.62
CA HIS A 77 -4.28 5.36 -6.98
C HIS A 77 -3.26 4.64 -7.88
N ASP A 78 -2.33 3.90 -7.29
CA ASP A 78 -1.34 3.11 -8.03
C ASP A 78 -1.86 1.70 -8.37
N LEU A 79 -3.00 1.30 -7.80
CA LEU A 79 -3.65 0.04 -8.13
C LEU A 79 -4.50 0.22 -9.39
N SER A 80 -4.24 -0.59 -10.41
CA SER A 80 -5.13 -0.66 -11.57
C SER A 80 -6.46 -1.35 -11.20
N ASP A 81 -7.54 -1.02 -11.92
CA ASP A 81 -8.85 -1.65 -11.71
C ASP A 81 -8.82 -3.17 -11.93
N SER A 82 -7.83 -3.66 -12.69
CA SER A 82 -7.62 -5.08 -13.03
C SER A 82 -6.38 -5.70 -12.35
N HIS A 83 -5.95 -5.19 -11.19
CA HIS A 83 -4.79 -5.75 -10.48
C HIS A 83 -5.02 -7.20 -10.03
N SER A 84 -3.98 -8.00 -10.07
CA SER A 84 -3.99 -9.36 -9.54
C SER A 84 -3.46 -9.42 -8.10
N TYR A 85 -3.71 -10.54 -7.42
CA TYR A 85 -3.09 -10.84 -6.14
C TYR A 85 -1.55 -10.77 -6.20
N GLN A 86 -0.97 -11.23 -7.34
CA GLN A 86 0.47 -11.18 -7.58
C GLN A 86 0.98 -9.75 -7.69
N ASP A 87 0.26 -8.87 -8.38
CA ASP A 87 0.65 -7.46 -8.54
C ASP A 87 0.66 -6.74 -7.19
N VAL A 88 -0.33 -7.02 -6.34
CA VAL A 88 -0.46 -6.34 -5.03
C VAL A 88 0.59 -6.81 -4.03
N CYS A 89 0.84 -8.10 -3.91
CA CYS A 89 1.65 -8.60 -2.80
C CYS A 89 2.87 -9.43 -3.22
N GLU A 90 3.22 -9.47 -4.51
CA GLU A 90 4.31 -10.28 -5.07
C GLU A 90 4.28 -11.73 -4.55
N GLY A 91 3.11 -12.37 -4.65
CA GLY A 91 2.91 -13.73 -4.18
C GLY A 91 3.07 -13.88 -2.67
N GLY A 92 2.88 -12.82 -1.90
CA GLY A 92 2.97 -12.82 -0.43
C GLY A 92 4.31 -12.35 0.14
N MET A 93 5.24 -11.90 -0.70
CA MET A 93 6.49 -11.26 -0.22
C MET A 93 6.26 -9.84 0.29
N ILE A 94 5.16 -9.20 -0.12
CA ILE A 94 4.74 -7.81 0.20
C ILE A 94 5.81 -6.74 -0.01
N ARG A 95 6.75 -6.91 -0.95
CA ARG A 95 7.77 -5.88 -1.25
C ARG A 95 7.18 -4.64 -1.91
N THR A 96 5.94 -4.72 -2.36
CA THR A 96 5.08 -3.62 -2.80
C THR A 96 4.51 -2.79 -1.65
N HIS A 97 4.85 -3.14 -0.38
CA HIS A 97 4.45 -2.34 0.78
C HIS A 97 5.02 -0.92 0.68
N ASP A 98 4.13 0.06 0.70
CA ASP A 98 4.47 1.48 0.70
C ASP A 98 4.11 2.11 2.06
N PRO A 99 5.09 2.40 2.93
CA PRO A 99 4.83 3.02 4.23
C PRO A 99 4.13 4.38 4.14
N ASP A 100 4.31 5.08 3.01
CA ASP A 100 3.71 6.40 2.75
C ASP A 100 2.37 6.29 2.00
N GLY A 101 1.91 5.08 1.71
CA GLY A 101 0.62 4.82 1.08
C GLY A 101 -0.56 5.23 1.96
N ASP A 102 -1.72 5.31 1.38
CA ASP A 102 -2.92 5.84 2.02
C ASP A 102 -3.98 4.79 2.38
N THR A 103 -3.77 3.53 2.01
CA THR A 103 -4.79 2.48 2.11
C THR A 103 -4.20 1.17 2.62
N LEU A 104 -4.87 0.53 3.60
CA LEU A 104 -4.52 -0.81 4.05
C LEU A 104 -5.08 -1.86 3.08
N TYR A 105 -4.22 -2.66 2.46
CA TYR A 105 -4.65 -3.77 1.61
C TYR A 105 -4.55 -5.09 2.38
N GLY A 106 -5.69 -5.78 2.53
CA GLY A 106 -5.75 -7.09 3.14
C GLY A 106 -5.45 -8.19 2.12
N ILE A 107 -4.43 -9.02 2.36
CA ILE A 107 -4.08 -10.08 1.42
C ILE A 107 -4.64 -11.46 1.81
N ASP A 108 -4.93 -11.68 3.10
CA ASP A 108 -5.60 -12.89 3.55
C ASP A 108 -6.30 -12.73 4.90
N ILE A 109 -7.19 -13.66 5.22
CA ILE A 109 -7.68 -13.98 6.57
C ILE A 109 -7.92 -15.49 6.63
N ALA A 110 -7.16 -16.19 7.44
CA ALA A 110 -7.33 -17.63 7.67
C ALA A 110 -7.86 -17.89 9.08
N VAL A 111 -8.88 -18.76 9.19
CA VAL A 111 -9.44 -19.22 10.49
C VAL A 111 -9.37 -20.74 10.52
N ASP A 112 -8.75 -21.28 11.57
CA ASP A 112 -8.69 -22.71 11.83
C ASP A 112 -10.11 -23.31 11.78
N PRO A 113 -10.36 -24.35 10.96
CA PRO A 113 -11.70 -24.95 10.79
C PRO A 113 -12.38 -25.32 12.10
N GLU A 114 -11.63 -25.79 13.11
CA GLU A 114 -12.15 -26.15 14.43
C GLU A 114 -12.72 -24.94 15.20
N PHE A 115 -12.33 -23.73 14.80
CA PHE A 115 -12.70 -22.48 15.46
C PHE A 115 -13.64 -21.60 14.61
N ARG A 116 -14.11 -22.08 13.46
CA ARG A 116 -15.10 -21.37 12.64
C ARG A 116 -16.40 -21.16 13.41
N GLY A 117 -17.18 -20.15 13.03
CA GLY A 117 -18.44 -19.79 13.70
C GLY A 117 -18.28 -19.03 15.01
N GLN A 118 -17.07 -18.87 15.55
CA GLN A 118 -16.78 -18.17 16.80
C GLN A 118 -16.40 -16.68 16.61
N ARG A 119 -16.68 -16.12 15.46
CA ARG A 119 -16.47 -14.70 15.08
C ARG A 119 -15.01 -14.23 15.13
N PHE A 120 -14.02 -15.13 14.92
CA PHE A 120 -12.61 -14.71 14.94
C PHE A 120 -12.22 -13.89 13.72
N ALA A 121 -12.78 -14.16 12.55
CA ALA A 121 -12.61 -13.28 11.39
C ALA A 121 -13.08 -11.84 11.69
N ARG A 122 -14.18 -11.66 12.41
CA ARG A 122 -14.66 -10.35 12.85
C ARG A 122 -13.63 -9.63 13.72
N ARG A 123 -13.02 -10.35 14.70
CA ARG A 123 -11.96 -9.75 15.55
C ARG A 123 -10.77 -9.29 14.75
N ILE A 124 -10.41 -10.01 13.66
CA ILE A 124 -9.36 -9.59 12.74
C ILE A 124 -9.79 -8.34 11.96
N TYR A 125 -11.02 -8.31 11.43
CA TYR A 125 -11.51 -7.09 10.75
C TYR A 125 -11.55 -5.89 11.70
N ASP A 126 -11.97 -6.07 12.94
CA ASP A 126 -11.97 -5.01 13.95
C ASP A 126 -10.52 -4.52 14.21
N ALA A 127 -9.56 -5.44 14.37
CA ALA A 127 -8.15 -5.10 14.57
C ALA A 127 -7.53 -4.37 13.34
N ARG A 128 -7.85 -4.81 12.12
CA ARG A 128 -7.43 -4.09 10.90
C ARG A 128 -8.00 -2.67 10.84
N LYS A 129 -9.26 -2.49 11.26
CA LYS A 129 -9.87 -1.15 11.29
C LYS A 129 -9.21 -0.24 12.32
N GLU A 130 -8.89 -0.76 13.50
CA GLU A 130 -8.14 0.00 14.50
C GLU A 130 -6.73 0.35 14.00
N LEU A 131 -6.04 -0.59 13.32
CA LEU A 131 -4.76 -0.32 12.69
C LEU A 131 -4.88 0.78 11.61
N ALA A 132 -5.86 0.69 10.72
CA ALA A 132 -6.08 1.71 9.70
C ALA A 132 -6.39 3.10 10.29
N LYS A 133 -7.13 3.16 11.39
CA LYS A 133 -7.37 4.41 12.13
C LYS A 133 -6.10 4.95 12.77
N SER A 134 -5.33 4.10 13.45
CA SER A 134 -4.11 4.51 14.15
C SER A 134 -3.03 5.04 13.20
N LEU A 135 -2.99 4.52 11.97
CA LEU A 135 -2.10 4.96 10.90
C LEU A 135 -2.71 6.06 10.02
N ASN A 136 -3.91 6.56 10.36
CA ASN A 136 -4.65 7.55 9.58
C ASN A 136 -4.80 7.18 8.09
N LEU A 137 -5.03 5.91 7.78
CA LEU A 137 -5.28 5.46 6.41
C LEU A 137 -6.72 5.77 5.98
N ARG A 138 -6.94 6.00 4.68
CA ARG A 138 -8.27 6.27 4.08
C ARG A 138 -9.26 5.15 4.34
N GLY A 139 -8.77 3.91 4.39
CA GLY A 139 -9.62 2.76 4.56
C GLY A 139 -8.88 1.44 4.43
N ILE A 140 -9.68 0.40 4.22
CA ILE A 140 -9.21 -0.96 4.00
C ILE A 140 -9.82 -1.44 2.70
N VAL A 141 -9.00 -2.04 1.83
CA VAL A 141 -9.45 -2.74 0.62
C VAL A 141 -8.87 -4.15 0.58
N PHE A 142 -9.52 -5.05 -0.13
CA PHE A 142 -9.02 -6.40 -0.42
C PHE A 142 -9.86 -7.08 -1.51
N GLY A 143 -9.26 -8.07 -2.18
CA GLY A 143 -9.98 -9.00 -3.05
C GLY A 143 -10.72 -10.05 -2.22
N GLY A 144 -12.03 -9.90 -2.06
CA GLY A 144 -12.90 -10.85 -1.37
C GLY A 144 -13.20 -12.06 -2.26
N ARG A 145 -12.91 -13.28 -1.79
CA ARG A 145 -13.23 -14.51 -2.51
C ARG A 145 -14.72 -14.68 -2.72
N MET A 146 -15.08 -15.37 -3.81
CA MET A 146 -16.44 -15.80 -4.13
C MET A 146 -16.54 -17.34 -4.19
N PRO A 147 -16.35 -18.08 -3.08
CA PRO A 147 -16.06 -19.52 -3.10
C PRO A 147 -17.21 -20.39 -3.64
N ARG A 148 -18.37 -19.83 -3.89
CA ARG A 148 -19.48 -20.54 -4.53
C ARG A 148 -19.62 -20.21 -6.02
N TYR A 149 -18.92 -19.20 -6.51
CA TYR A 149 -19.05 -18.78 -7.90
C TYR A 149 -18.65 -19.89 -8.88
N GLY A 150 -17.62 -20.67 -8.58
CA GLY A 150 -17.23 -21.79 -9.42
C GLY A 150 -18.35 -22.79 -9.76
N GLN A 151 -19.41 -22.86 -8.94
CA GLN A 151 -20.60 -23.70 -9.20
C GLN A 151 -21.56 -23.05 -10.23
N TYR A 152 -21.46 -21.74 -10.44
CA TYR A 152 -22.34 -20.93 -11.28
C TYR A 152 -21.64 -20.34 -12.52
N ALA A 153 -20.32 -20.53 -12.64
CA ALA A 153 -19.50 -19.89 -13.68
C ALA A 153 -19.91 -20.29 -15.12
N HIS A 154 -20.62 -21.41 -15.29
CA HIS A 154 -21.17 -21.82 -16.58
C HIS A 154 -22.58 -21.28 -16.86
N GLU A 155 -23.24 -20.70 -15.86
CA GLU A 155 -24.61 -20.19 -15.96
C GLU A 155 -24.67 -18.67 -16.01
N MET A 156 -23.70 -17.98 -15.37
CA MET A 156 -23.74 -16.52 -15.26
C MET A 156 -22.33 -15.91 -15.11
N SER A 157 -22.23 -14.63 -15.47
CA SER A 157 -20.98 -13.86 -15.26
C SER A 157 -20.69 -13.62 -13.77
N PRO A 158 -19.43 -13.34 -13.40
CA PRO A 158 -19.09 -13.04 -12.01
C PRO A 158 -19.77 -11.74 -11.51
N GLN A 159 -20.08 -10.79 -12.40
CA GLN A 159 -20.82 -9.57 -12.09
C GLN A 159 -22.30 -9.88 -11.76
N GLU A 160 -22.94 -10.73 -12.55
CA GLU A 160 -24.31 -11.20 -12.28
C GLU A 160 -24.40 -11.99 -10.98
N TYR A 161 -23.42 -12.86 -10.73
CA TYR A 161 -23.33 -13.60 -9.47
C TYR A 161 -23.23 -12.65 -8.27
N LEU A 162 -22.32 -11.65 -8.33
CA LEU A 162 -22.20 -10.64 -7.29
C LEU A 162 -23.53 -9.90 -7.08
N ALA A 163 -24.17 -9.45 -8.15
CA ALA A 163 -25.45 -8.74 -8.05
C ALA A 163 -26.52 -9.61 -7.36
N LYS A 164 -26.63 -10.89 -7.69
CA LYS A 164 -27.56 -11.83 -7.05
C LYS A 164 -27.20 -12.11 -5.59
N ALA A 165 -25.89 -12.21 -5.27
CA ALA A 165 -25.43 -12.39 -3.90
C ALA A 165 -25.74 -11.16 -3.02
N LEU A 166 -25.59 -9.95 -3.56
CA LEU A 166 -25.93 -8.69 -2.87
C LEU A 166 -27.46 -8.58 -2.63
N ARG A 167 -28.29 -9.03 -3.56
CA ARG A 167 -29.76 -9.10 -3.39
C ARG A 167 -30.23 -10.27 -2.54
N LYS A 168 -29.28 -11.12 -2.07
CA LYS A 168 -29.53 -12.34 -1.28
C LYS A 168 -30.33 -13.44 -2.03
N GLU A 169 -30.34 -13.37 -3.35
CA GLU A 169 -30.90 -14.42 -4.23
C GLU A 169 -29.99 -15.65 -4.24
N ILE A 170 -28.68 -15.43 -4.13
CA ILE A 170 -27.67 -16.46 -3.92
C ILE A 170 -27.02 -16.23 -2.56
N ARG A 171 -26.88 -17.29 -1.75
CA ARG A 171 -26.21 -17.22 -0.47
C ARG A 171 -24.72 -17.49 -0.64
N ASP A 172 -23.88 -16.43 -0.69
CA ASP A 172 -22.43 -16.56 -0.54
C ASP A 172 -22.02 -16.22 0.89
N PRO A 173 -21.44 -17.17 1.66
CA PRO A 173 -21.12 -16.96 3.06
C PRO A 173 -19.97 -15.97 3.28
N VAL A 174 -19.04 -15.86 2.32
CA VAL A 174 -17.87 -14.98 2.43
C VAL A 174 -18.29 -13.55 2.14
N ILE A 175 -18.97 -13.28 1.04
CA ILE A 175 -19.51 -11.94 0.71
C ILE A 175 -20.44 -11.47 1.84
N ALA A 176 -21.36 -12.33 2.30
CA ALA A 176 -22.29 -11.98 3.38
C ALA A 176 -21.55 -11.63 4.69
N ALA A 177 -20.49 -12.36 5.04
CA ALA A 177 -19.69 -12.07 6.23
C ALA A 177 -18.93 -10.75 6.10
N GLN A 178 -18.37 -10.45 4.94
CA GLN A 178 -17.65 -9.19 4.69
C GLN A 178 -18.59 -7.98 4.78
N ILE A 179 -19.77 -8.05 4.16
CA ILE A 179 -20.80 -7.01 4.27
C ILE A 179 -21.26 -6.84 5.73
N ALA A 180 -21.50 -7.95 6.46
CA ALA A 180 -21.88 -7.91 7.87
C ALA A 180 -20.80 -7.31 8.79
N ASN A 181 -19.55 -7.24 8.32
CA ASN A 181 -18.46 -6.53 8.97
C ASN A 181 -18.25 -5.11 8.44
N GLY A 182 -19.20 -4.56 7.69
CA GLY A 182 -19.24 -3.16 7.27
C GLY A 182 -18.39 -2.85 6.04
N PHE A 183 -18.00 -3.86 5.27
CA PHE A 183 -17.38 -3.66 3.95
C PHE A 183 -18.45 -3.48 2.87
N VAL A 184 -18.13 -2.70 1.86
CA VAL A 184 -18.95 -2.46 0.68
C VAL A 184 -18.31 -3.17 -0.50
N ALA A 185 -19.08 -3.97 -1.22
CA ALA A 185 -18.66 -4.54 -2.49
C ALA A 185 -18.66 -3.45 -3.56
N ARG A 186 -17.54 -3.27 -4.26
CA ARG A 186 -17.37 -2.27 -5.32
C ARG A 186 -17.60 -2.89 -6.68
N GLU A 187 -16.70 -3.75 -7.08
CA GLU A 187 -16.68 -4.37 -8.40
C GLU A 187 -16.04 -5.76 -8.33
N VAL A 188 -16.11 -6.48 -9.42
CA VAL A 188 -15.40 -7.75 -9.59
C VAL A 188 -14.02 -7.48 -10.16
N ILE A 189 -13.00 -8.06 -9.52
CA ILE A 189 -11.64 -8.11 -10.04
C ILE A 189 -11.48 -9.45 -10.77
N GLU A 190 -11.41 -9.40 -12.08
CA GLU A 190 -11.24 -10.60 -12.91
C GLU A 190 -9.80 -11.12 -12.85
N ASN A 191 -9.65 -12.45 -12.84
CA ASN A 191 -8.36 -13.13 -12.76
C ASN A 191 -7.47 -12.70 -11.58
N TYR A 192 -8.07 -12.29 -10.48
CA TYR A 192 -7.37 -11.84 -9.28
C TYR A 192 -6.44 -12.90 -8.69
N LEU A 193 -6.93 -14.14 -8.55
CA LEU A 193 -6.17 -15.28 -8.05
C LEU A 193 -6.49 -16.53 -8.89
N PRO A 194 -5.81 -16.77 -10.02
CA PRO A 194 -6.12 -17.85 -10.95
C PRO A 194 -6.08 -19.27 -10.33
N SER A 195 -5.33 -19.45 -9.24
CA SER A 195 -5.28 -20.72 -8.50
C SER A 195 -6.53 -21.00 -7.66
N ASP A 196 -7.38 -20.00 -7.40
CA ASP A 196 -8.63 -20.17 -6.64
C ASP A 196 -9.77 -20.69 -7.53
N LYS A 197 -9.84 -22.00 -7.67
CA LYS A 197 -10.87 -22.68 -8.49
C LYS A 197 -12.29 -22.48 -7.94
N GLU A 198 -12.47 -22.33 -6.63
CA GLU A 198 -13.78 -22.12 -6.02
C GLU A 198 -14.41 -20.79 -6.44
N SER A 199 -13.57 -19.76 -6.66
CA SER A 199 -13.97 -18.44 -7.16
C SER A 199 -13.74 -18.27 -8.66
N SER A 200 -13.37 -19.33 -9.38
CA SER A 200 -12.97 -19.29 -10.81
C SER A 200 -11.91 -18.23 -11.10
N GLY A 201 -11.00 -17.98 -10.15
CA GLY A 201 -9.95 -16.98 -10.25
C GLY A 201 -10.37 -15.54 -9.95
N HIS A 202 -11.67 -15.26 -9.78
CA HIS A 202 -12.18 -13.90 -9.57
C HIS A 202 -12.28 -13.52 -8.09
N ALA A 203 -12.33 -12.23 -7.81
CA ALA A 203 -12.59 -11.68 -6.48
C ALA A 203 -13.55 -10.48 -6.56
N VAL A 204 -14.08 -10.07 -5.42
CA VAL A 204 -14.82 -8.82 -5.27
C VAL A 204 -13.92 -7.81 -4.58
N LEU A 205 -13.73 -6.63 -5.16
CA LEU A 205 -13.10 -5.53 -4.46
C LEU A 205 -14.01 -5.07 -3.32
N MET A 206 -13.58 -5.35 -2.11
CA MET A 206 -14.27 -4.98 -0.87
C MET A 206 -13.60 -3.76 -0.26
N GLU A 207 -14.37 -2.74 0.09
CA GLU A 207 -13.87 -1.50 0.68
C GLU A 207 -14.55 -1.21 2.02
N TRP A 208 -13.75 -0.77 2.99
CA TRP A 208 -14.22 -0.09 4.19
C TRP A 208 -13.53 1.27 4.29
N ARG A 209 -14.30 2.36 4.36
CA ARG A 209 -13.78 3.72 4.52
C ARG A 209 -13.59 4.04 6.00
N ASN A 210 -12.44 4.61 6.32
CA ASN A 210 -12.14 5.05 7.67
C ASN A 210 -12.92 6.34 8.00
N PRO A 211 -13.88 6.31 8.92
CA PRO A 211 -14.66 7.50 9.26
C PRO A 211 -13.85 8.56 10.02
N SER A 212 -12.67 8.17 10.54
CA SER A 212 -11.78 9.06 11.29
C SER A 212 -10.60 9.55 10.44
N PHE A 213 -10.60 9.27 9.13
CA PHE A 213 -9.52 9.70 8.25
C PHE A 213 -9.47 11.22 8.15
N VAL A 214 -8.32 11.77 8.44
CA VAL A 214 -8.02 13.19 8.25
C VAL A 214 -7.08 13.29 7.05
N PRO A 215 -7.52 13.90 5.93
CA PRO A 215 -6.63 14.13 4.80
C PRO A 215 -5.38 14.86 5.25
N PRO A 216 -4.19 14.46 4.78
CA PRO A 216 -2.98 15.22 5.08
C PRO A 216 -3.16 16.65 4.59
N ASP A 217 -2.89 17.62 5.48
CA ASP A 217 -2.87 19.02 5.08
C ASP A 217 -1.76 19.18 4.03
N PRO A 218 -2.08 19.58 2.80
CA PRO A 218 -1.07 19.79 1.77
C PRO A 218 0.02 20.79 2.17
N ARG A 219 -0.26 21.63 3.19
CA ARG A 219 0.69 22.56 3.80
C ARG A 219 1.51 21.96 4.94
N ARG A 220 1.14 20.78 5.46
CA ARG A 220 1.84 20.01 6.50
C ARG A 220 2.28 18.66 5.95
N ARG A 221 3.09 18.66 4.91
CA ARG A 221 3.88 17.46 4.57
C ARG A 221 4.93 17.30 5.68
N THR A 222 4.64 16.51 6.70
CA THR A 222 5.69 15.84 7.46
C THR A 222 6.25 14.78 6.51
N ALA A 223 7.23 15.19 5.71
CA ALA A 223 7.92 14.27 4.84
C ALA A 223 8.65 13.26 5.72
N THR A 224 8.14 12.03 5.77
CA THR A 224 8.83 10.86 6.39
C THR A 224 9.99 10.41 5.53
N SER A 225 9.97 10.74 4.25
CA SER A 225 11.07 10.57 3.29
C SER A 225 11.17 11.79 2.38
N MET A 226 12.38 12.10 1.95
CA MET A 226 12.69 13.22 1.07
C MET A 226 13.62 12.72 -0.03
N ARG A 227 13.22 12.97 -1.29
CA ARG A 227 14.08 12.67 -2.43
C ARG A 227 14.92 13.89 -2.76
N VAL A 228 16.24 13.72 -2.73
CA VAL A 228 17.19 14.75 -3.09
C VAL A 228 17.98 14.29 -4.31
N ALA A 229 18.08 15.13 -5.31
CA ALA A 229 18.95 14.91 -6.46
C ALA A 229 20.04 16.00 -6.51
N ALA A 230 21.24 15.61 -6.89
CA ALA A 230 22.35 16.50 -7.16
C ALA A 230 22.70 16.47 -8.66
N VAL A 231 22.71 17.64 -9.27
CA VAL A 231 23.00 17.77 -10.70
C VAL A 231 24.49 17.65 -10.95
N GLN A 232 24.88 16.70 -11.81
CA GLN A 232 26.21 16.61 -12.38
C GLN A 232 26.29 17.59 -13.57
N TYR A 233 26.40 18.89 -13.27
CA TYR A 233 26.33 19.96 -14.27
C TYR A 233 27.65 20.13 -15.00
N ARG A 234 27.61 20.03 -16.30
CA ARG A 234 28.77 20.38 -17.17
C ARG A 234 28.58 21.76 -17.73
N MET A 235 29.38 22.71 -17.27
CA MET A 235 29.40 24.07 -17.86
C MET A 235 29.78 24.02 -19.32
N ARG A 236 29.03 24.74 -20.15
CA ARG A 236 29.26 24.94 -21.58
C ARG A 236 29.35 26.44 -21.85
N THR A 237 30.00 26.85 -22.92
CA THR A 237 29.90 28.23 -23.38
C THR A 237 28.45 28.51 -23.77
N ILE A 238 27.96 29.68 -23.42
CA ILE A 238 26.60 30.15 -23.70
C ILE A 238 26.68 31.53 -24.32
N ASP A 239 25.73 31.84 -25.21
CA ASP A 239 25.63 33.13 -25.88
C ASP A 239 24.49 33.99 -25.31
N SER A 240 23.67 33.45 -24.43
CA SER A 240 22.56 34.16 -23.77
C SER A 240 22.20 33.59 -22.41
N PHE A 241 21.50 34.39 -21.61
CA PHE A 241 20.86 33.91 -20.36
C PHE A 241 19.80 32.84 -20.65
N ASP A 242 19.11 32.90 -21.78
CA ASP A 242 18.04 31.95 -22.09
C ASP A 242 18.61 30.54 -22.39
N GLU A 243 19.82 30.46 -22.94
CA GLU A 243 20.53 29.17 -23.07
C GLU A 243 20.93 28.60 -21.71
N PHE A 244 21.38 29.44 -20.77
CA PHE A 244 21.62 29.04 -19.39
C PHE A 244 20.34 28.49 -18.75
N ALA A 245 19.22 29.22 -18.89
CA ALA A 245 17.91 28.85 -18.36
C ALA A 245 17.45 27.50 -18.94
N THR A 246 17.53 27.32 -20.25
CA THR A 246 17.19 26.07 -20.95
C THR A 246 18.00 24.87 -20.43
N GLN A 247 19.31 25.07 -20.19
CA GLN A 247 20.14 24.00 -19.64
C GLN A 247 19.74 23.64 -18.21
N CYS A 248 19.38 24.61 -17.36
CA CYS A 248 18.91 24.38 -16.00
C CYS A 248 17.53 23.70 -16.00
N GLU A 249 16.60 24.15 -16.85
CA GLU A 249 15.25 23.60 -16.98
C GLU A 249 15.27 22.12 -17.36
N PHE A 250 16.17 21.69 -18.26
CA PHE A 250 16.33 20.27 -18.58
C PHE A 250 16.56 19.38 -17.34
N PHE A 251 17.38 19.83 -16.39
CA PHE A 251 17.63 19.08 -15.16
C PHE A 251 16.46 19.17 -14.20
N ILE A 252 15.75 20.30 -14.15
CA ILE A 252 14.57 20.49 -13.32
C ILE A 252 13.44 19.58 -13.79
N ASP A 253 13.15 19.56 -15.08
CA ASP A 253 12.15 18.71 -15.73
C ASP A 253 12.45 17.22 -15.47
N SER A 254 13.70 16.81 -15.73
CA SER A 254 14.14 15.44 -15.44
C SER A 254 13.99 15.07 -13.96
N ALA A 255 14.28 15.98 -13.03
CA ALA A 255 14.12 15.75 -11.61
C ALA A 255 12.64 15.64 -11.20
N ALA A 256 11.77 16.42 -11.84
CA ALA A 256 10.32 16.36 -11.62
C ALA A 256 9.73 15.01 -12.01
N ASP A 257 10.17 14.41 -13.13
CA ASP A 257 9.77 13.06 -13.55
C ASP A 257 10.12 11.99 -12.50
N TYR A 258 11.21 12.19 -11.74
CA TYR A 258 11.60 11.33 -10.61
C TYR A 258 10.95 11.72 -9.29
N ARG A 259 10.04 12.71 -9.27
CA ARG A 259 9.37 13.22 -8.06
C ARG A 259 10.38 13.65 -6.98
N VAL A 260 11.40 14.39 -7.38
CA VAL A 260 12.45 14.91 -6.50
C VAL A 260 11.88 16.10 -5.70
N ASP A 261 12.06 16.09 -4.37
CA ASP A 261 11.61 17.18 -3.51
C ASP A 261 12.62 18.34 -3.46
N PHE A 262 13.92 18.02 -3.57
CA PHE A 262 14.99 19.01 -3.56
C PHE A 262 16.02 18.69 -4.65
N LEU A 263 16.24 19.66 -5.55
CA LEU A 263 17.25 19.59 -6.59
C LEU A 263 18.41 20.51 -6.24
N LEU A 264 19.62 19.96 -6.15
CA LEU A 264 20.84 20.70 -5.85
C LEU A 264 21.65 20.92 -7.13
N PHE A 265 21.90 22.17 -7.48
CA PHE A 265 22.88 22.54 -8.49
C PHE A 265 24.26 22.76 -7.86
N PRO A 266 25.36 22.69 -8.63
CA PRO A 266 26.69 22.97 -8.13
C PRO A 266 26.81 24.42 -7.59
N GLU A 267 27.63 24.61 -6.57
CA GLU A 267 27.89 25.91 -5.92
C GLU A 267 28.26 27.02 -6.92
N LEU A 268 29.06 26.68 -7.93
CA LEU A 268 29.57 27.60 -8.91
C LEU A 268 28.73 27.70 -10.21
N LEU A 269 27.44 27.25 -10.18
CA LEU A 269 26.58 27.28 -11.36
C LEU A 269 26.55 28.64 -12.07
N THR A 270 26.45 29.73 -11.30
CA THR A 270 26.38 31.11 -11.84
C THR A 270 27.64 31.56 -12.53
N THR A 271 28.79 30.89 -12.33
CA THR A 271 30.03 31.24 -13.06
C THR A 271 29.93 30.97 -14.54
N GLN A 272 29.00 30.16 -15.04
CA GLN A 272 28.73 29.99 -16.47
C GLN A 272 28.29 31.32 -17.11
N LEU A 273 27.58 32.19 -16.36
CA LEU A 273 27.14 33.50 -16.84
C LEU A 273 28.31 34.48 -17.10
N LEU A 274 29.52 34.16 -16.61
CA LEU A 274 30.71 34.93 -16.94
C LEU A 274 31.06 34.91 -18.45
N ALA A 275 30.58 33.88 -19.17
CA ALA A 275 30.72 33.84 -20.62
C ALA A 275 30.00 35.03 -21.33
N LEU A 276 29.02 35.64 -20.65
CA LEU A 276 28.24 36.78 -21.16
C LEU A 276 28.80 38.14 -20.71
N VAL A 277 29.89 38.12 -19.95
CA VAL A 277 30.51 39.32 -19.41
C VAL A 277 31.82 39.61 -20.20
N PRO A 278 32.07 40.86 -20.59
CA PRO A 278 33.34 41.20 -21.25
C PRO A 278 34.57 40.85 -20.40
N ASP A 279 35.65 40.49 -21.05
CA ASP A 279 36.94 40.20 -20.40
C ASP A 279 37.36 41.35 -19.49
N SER A 280 37.48 41.04 -18.19
CA SER A 280 37.81 42.00 -17.15
C SER A 280 38.56 41.32 -16.00
N SER A 281 39.03 42.09 -15.03
CA SER A 281 39.67 41.47 -13.85
C SER A 281 38.68 40.56 -13.11
N PRO A 282 39.13 39.53 -12.39
CA PRO A 282 38.26 38.63 -11.64
C PRO A 282 37.27 39.34 -10.70
N ALA A 283 37.70 40.44 -10.06
CA ALA A 283 36.85 41.23 -9.20
C ALA A 283 35.76 42.01 -9.96
N GLN A 284 36.04 42.46 -11.15
CA GLN A 284 35.07 43.15 -12.02
C GLN A 284 34.07 42.15 -12.61
N SER A 285 34.55 40.97 -13.06
CA SER A 285 33.71 39.88 -13.55
C SER A 285 32.74 39.41 -12.48
N ALA A 286 33.20 39.20 -11.23
CA ALA A 286 32.34 38.80 -10.13
C ALA A 286 31.23 39.85 -9.82
N ARG A 287 31.56 41.16 -9.89
CA ARG A 287 30.55 42.22 -9.74
C ARG A 287 29.58 42.28 -10.91
N ALA A 288 30.03 41.97 -12.10
CA ALA A 288 29.20 42.01 -13.29
C ALA A 288 28.14 40.86 -13.30
N LEU A 289 28.30 39.81 -12.50
CA LEU A 289 27.25 38.80 -12.31
C LEU A 289 25.98 39.36 -11.68
N ASP A 290 26.08 40.46 -10.93
CA ASP A 290 24.94 41.11 -10.27
C ASP A 290 23.84 41.52 -11.26
N GLN A 291 24.20 41.88 -12.48
CA GLN A 291 23.25 42.22 -13.56
C GLN A 291 22.27 41.05 -13.89
N PHE A 292 22.61 39.83 -13.56
CA PHE A 292 21.78 38.65 -13.82
C PHE A 292 20.93 38.24 -12.60
N THR A 293 21.14 38.85 -11.41
CA THR A 293 20.53 38.41 -10.15
C THR A 293 19.01 38.36 -10.23
N GLU A 294 18.36 39.40 -10.71
CA GLU A 294 16.88 39.43 -10.79
C GLU A 294 16.36 38.37 -11.78
N ARG A 295 16.98 38.21 -12.95
CA ARG A 295 16.56 37.18 -13.92
C ARG A 295 16.79 35.78 -13.38
N TYR A 296 17.91 35.54 -12.71
CA TYR A 296 18.25 34.27 -12.07
C TYR A 296 17.23 33.88 -11.01
N LEU A 297 16.95 34.79 -10.07
CA LEU A 297 15.97 34.56 -9.01
C LEU A 297 14.56 34.35 -9.55
N SER A 298 14.15 35.15 -10.54
CA SER A 298 12.84 35.03 -11.19
C SER A 298 12.69 33.68 -11.91
N PHE A 299 13.74 33.25 -12.61
CA PHE A 299 13.75 31.97 -13.32
C PHE A 299 13.56 30.80 -12.34
N PHE A 300 14.42 30.67 -11.32
CA PHE A 300 14.31 29.55 -10.37
C PHE A 300 13.03 29.61 -9.52
N HIS A 301 12.54 30.81 -9.20
CA HIS A 301 11.24 30.95 -8.54
C HIS A 301 10.09 30.41 -9.41
N THR A 302 10.11 30.75 -10.71
CA THR A 302 9.11 30.27 -11.66
C THR A 302 9.16 28.73 -11.80
N MET A 303 10.36 28.18 -11.95
CA MET A 303 10.55 26.73 -12.04
C MET A 303 10.09 26.01 -10.78
N ALA A 304 10.38 26.52 -9.60
CA ALA A 304 9.95 25.92 -8.33
C ALA A 304 8.43 25.98 -8.09
N ILE A 305 7.70 26.81 -8.81
CA ILE A 305 6.22 26.83 -8.77
C ILE A 305 5.63 25.89 -9.83
N GLN A 306 6.29 25.78 -10.99
CA GLN A 306 5.79 25.03 -12.13
C GLN A 306 5.99 23.52 -11.95
N TYR A 307 7.09 23.11 -11.36
CA TYR A 307 7.49 21.72 -11.17
C TYR A 307 7.41 21.29 -9.69
#